data_61329ba767b447f11fbec5c86e71dffe
#
_entry.id   61329ba767b447f11fbec5c86e71dffe
#
_cell.length_a   1.000
_cell.length_b   1.000
_cell.length_c   1.000
_cell.angle_alpha   90.00
_cell.angle_beta   90.00
_cell.angle_gamma   90.00
#
_symmetry.space_group_name_H-M   'P 1'
#
loop_
_entity.id
_entity.type
_entity.pdbx_description
1 polymer ?
#
loop_
_entity_poly.entity_id
_entity_poly.type
_entity_poly.pdbx_seq_one_letter_code
_entity_poly.pdbx_strand_id
1 'polypeptide(L)'
;IMSLGPEVVDKYFENGLIHTPADLFRLTLHEWDKQWYLTIGEFQAPTLFAPLEEKRAMMPVSRKATQKILDGIAKAKTVSFDRLLFALGIRFVGKVMAKTLARHFKTMDALRDASLEDIIQVEGVGETIAQSVISYFQHPDNLSLIEDLTQLGLQMSMPDQEQVGNALVDKSIVISGTFNRHSREEYKSIIEAHGGKNVSSISKKTSFILAGDSIGPSKREKAEKLDIPLVDEIAFLKMIGEEN
;
A
#
# COMPACT_ATOMS: atom_id res chain seq x y z
N ILE A 1 7.72 6.60 -2.08
CA ILE A 1 8.10 7.48 -0.95
C ILE A 1 7.87 8.92 -1.39
N MET A 2 7.06 9.65 -0.63
CA MET A 2 6.78 11.07 -0.91
C MET A 2 8.06 11.91 -0.74
N SER A 3 8.21 12.93 -1.56
CA SER A 3 9.38 13.84 -1.58
C SER A 3 10.72 13.19 -1.99
N LEU A 4 10.72 11.93 -2.40
CA LEU A 4 11.89 11.22 -2.93
C LEU A 4 11.70 11.02 -4.43
N GLY A 5 12.22 11.93 -5.23
CA GLY A 5 12.22 11.82 -6.70
C GLY A 5 13.41 11.00 -7.22
N PRO A 6 13.38 10.57 -8.51
CA PRO A 6 14.44 9.78 -9.11
C PRO A 6 15.82 10.46 -9.00
N GLU A 7 15.92 11.75 -9.26
CA GLU A 7 17.18 12.51 -9.15
C GLU A 7 17.82 12.43 -7.75
N VAL A 8 16.98 12.37 -6.69
CA VAL A 8 17.49 12.25 -5.31
C VAL A 8 17.97 10.83 -5.04
N VAL A 9 17.28 9.83 -5.56
CA VAL A 9 17.70 8.42 -5.47
C VAL A 9 19.02 8.22 -6.20
N ASP A 10 19.13 8.71 -7.42
CA ASP A 10 20.35 8.64 -8.25
C ASP A 10 21.53 9.29 -7.51
N LYS A 11 21.31 10.50 -6.95
CA LYS A 11 22.33 11.18 -6.15
C LYS A 11 22.77 10.36 -4.94
N TYR A 12 21.86 9.71 -4.23
CA TYR A 12 22.21 8.88 -3.06
C TYR A 12 23.00 7.64 -3.48
N PHE A 13 22.63 7.04 -4.60
CA PHE A 13 23.31 5.88 -5.17
C PHE A 13 24.72 6.24 -5.67
N GLU A 14 24.86 7.31 -6.48
CA GLU A 14 26.14 7.77 -7.02
C GLU A 14 27.15 8.17 -5.94
N ASN A 15 26.67 8.71 -4.81
CA ASN A 15 27.50 9.03 -3.66
C ASN A 15 27.80 7.81 -2.76
N GLY A 16 27.31 6.61 -3.11
CA GLY A 16 27.52 5.40 -2.34
C GLY A 16 26.79 5.38 -0.99
N LEU A 17 25.78 6.24 -0.81
CA LEU A 17 24.97 6.29 0.41
C LEU A 17 23.97 5.14 0.48
N ILE A 18 23.41 4.75 -0.67
CA ILE A 18 22.49 3.61 -0.78
C ILE A 18 22.97 2.66 -1.89
N HIS A 19 22.72 1.36 -1.72
CA HIS A 19 23.02 0.31 -2.70
C HIS A 19 21.78 -0.50 -3.05
N THR A 20 20.83 -0.59 -2.13
CA THR A 20 19.56 -1.31 -2.28
C THR A 20 18.37 -0.42 -1.93
N PRO A 21 17.17 -0.75 -2.38
CA PRO A 21 15.95 -0.06 -1.95
C PRO A 21 15.72 -0.11 -0.43
N ALA A 22 16.19 -1.14 0.26
CA ALA A 22 16.08 -1.28 1.71
C ALA A 22 16.90 -0.21 2.44
N ASP A 23 18.03 0.24 1.87
CA ASP A 23 18.88 1.25 2.49
C ASP A 23 18.18 2.60 2.69
N LEU A 24 17.19 2.91 1.85
CA LEU A 24 16.36 4.10 2.03
C LEU A 24 15.66 4.14 3.40
N PHE A 25 15.31 2.97 3.94
CA PHE A 25 14.62 2.84 5.23
C PHE A 25 15.59 2.83 6.43
N ARG A 26 16.90 2.83 6.17
CA ARG A 26 17.99 2.89 7.15
C ARG A 26 18.61 4.28 7.25
N LEU A 27 18.16 5.24 6.42
CA LEU A 27 18.69 6.61 6.39
C LEU A 27 18.41 7.34 7.71
N THR A 28 19.44 7.99 8.23
CA THR A 28 19.42 8.80 9.46
C THR A 28 20.05 10.16 9.22
N LEU A 29 19.61 11.18 9.98
CA LEU A 29 20.05 12.56 9.86
C LEU A 29 20.77 12.99 11.14
N HIS A 30 22.02 13.44 10.99
CA HIS A 30 22.87 13.85 12.10
C HIS A 30 23.44 15.24 11.89
N GLU A 31 23.65 15.97 12.99
CA GLU A 31 24.37 17.23 13.00
C GLU A 31 25.79 17.01 13.52
N TRP A 32 26.76 17.43 12.76
CA TRP A 32 28.17 17.39 13.12
C TRP A 32 28.86 18.66 12.63
N ASP A 33 29.63 19.32 13.49
CA ASP A 33 30.34 20.57 13.21
C ASP A 33 29.48 21.63 12.50
N LYS A 34 28.27 21.87 13.01
CA LYS A 34 27.28 22.84 12.49
C LYS A 34 26.75 22.51 11.07
N GLN A 35 27.06 21.33 10.53
CA GLN A 35 26.59 20.84 9.25
C GLN A 35 25.72 19.59 9.46
N TRP A 36 24.65 19.44 8.65
CA TRP A 36 23.78 18.26 8.65
C TRP A 36 24.25 17.23 7.64
N TYR A 37 24.29 15.99 8.06
CA TYR A 37 24.70 14.85 7.25
C TYR A 37 23.63 13.76 7.23
N LEU A 38 23.43 13.17 6.04
CA LEU A 38 22.62 11.98 5.85
C LEU A 38 23.54 10.77 5.85
N THR A 39 23.22 9.75 6.65
CA THR A 39 24.00 8.53 6.81
C THR A 39 23.11 7.30 6.81
N ILE A 40 23.70 6.11 6.79
CA ILE A 40 23.01 4.84 7.06
C ILE A 40 23.49 4.31 8.41
N GLY A 41 22.52 3.90 9.26
CA GLY A 41 22.81 3.34 10.56
C GLY A 41 23.30 4.35 11.59
N GLU A 42 24.10 3.87 12.56
CA GLU A 42 24.65 4.71 13.60
C GLU A 42 25.71 5.67 13.09
N PHE A 43 25.59 6.93 13.46
CA PHE A 43 26.54 7.96 13.07
C PHE A 43 27.81 7.85 13.92
N GLN A 44 28.93 7.71 13.25
CA GLN A 44 30.25 7.90 13.86
C GLN A 44 30.91 9.12 13.21
N ALA A 45 31.26 10.12 14.02
CA ALA A 45 31.96 11.30 13.52
C ALA A 45 33.29 10.87 12.91
N PRO A 46 33.58 11.22 11.64
CA PRO A 46 34.83 10.81 11.00
C PRO A 46 36.01 11.42 11.72
N THR A 47 36.99 10.60 12.03
CA THR A 47 38.28 11.08 12.50
C THR A 47 39.06 11.71 11.38
N LEU A 48 40.07 12.56 11.72
CA LEU A 48 40.93 13.19 10.71
C LEU A 48 41.60 12.17 9.76
N PHE A 49 41.80 10.97 10.23
CA PHE A 49 42.46 9.84 9.56
C PHE A 49 41.47 8.77 9.07
N ALA A 50 40.13 9.02 9.13
CA ALA A 50 39.17 8.07 8.64
C ALA A 50 39.41 7.74 7.15
N PRO A 51 39.27 6.46 6.75
CA PRO A 51 39.35 6.05 5.35
C PRO A 51 38.35 6.83 4.48
N LEU A 52 38.69 6.99 3.21
CA LEU A 52 37.81 7.69 2.23
C LEU A 52 36.42 7.02 2.10
N GLU A 53 36.35 5.70 2.34
CA GLU A 53 35.13 4.93 2.31
C GLU A 53 34.18 5.30 3.46
N GLU A 54 34.66 5.52 4.67
CA GLU A 54 33.88 6.01 5.80
C GLU A 54 33.38 7.45 5.56
N LYS A 55 34.16 8.28 4.88
CA LYS A 55 33.77 9.65 4.50
C LYS A 55 32.71 9.68 3.39
N ARG A 56 32.67 8.66 2.52
CA ARG A 56 31.66 8.52 1.46
C ARG A 56 30.29 8.12 1.99
N ALA A 57 30.22 7.43 3.12
CA ALA A 57 28.97 7.06 3.78
C ALA A 57 28.22 8.25 4.42
N MET A 58 28.77 9.46 4.30
CA MET A 58 28.20 10.69 4.85
C MET A 58 27.99 11.72 3.74
N MET A 59 26.74 12.12 3.55
CA MET A 59 26.41 13.15 2.56
C MET A 59 25.95 14.44 3.25
N PRO A 60 26.60 15.60 2.99
CA PRO A 60 26.15 16.88 3.50
C PRO A 60 24.81 17.26 2.87
N VAL A 61 23.84 17.67 3.68
CA VAL A 61 22.46 17.91 3.25
C VAL A 61 21.83 19.14 3.90
N SER A 62 20.73 19.61 3.32
CA SER A 62 19.85 20.58 3.95
C SER A 62 18.90 19.87 4.92
N ARG A 63 18.93 20.21 6.20
CA ARG A 63 18.05 19.66 7.25
C ARG A 63 16.58 19.66 6.83
N LYS A 64 16.06 20.80 6.40
CA LYS A 64 14.62 20.96 6.08
C LYS A 64 14.16 20.09 4.92
N ALA A 65 14.95 19.97 3.85
CA ALA A 65 14.62 19.15 2.70
C ALA A 65 14.71 17.65 3.05
N THR A 66 15.79 17.27 3.74
CA THR A 66 16.02 15.87 4.12
C THR A 66 15.01 15.38 5.15
N GLN A 67 14.59 16.21 6.11
CA GLN A 67 13.55 15.83 7.07
C GLN A 67 12.24 15.45 6.37
N LYS A 68 11.83 16.18 5.33
CA LYS A 68 10.64 15.81 4.54
C LYS A 68 10.76 14.45 3.86
N ILE A 69 11.96 14.08 3.41
CA ILE A 69 12.23 12.77 2.82
C ILE A 69 12.11 11.69 3.90
N LEU A 70 12.74 11.90 5.06
CA LEU A 70 12.66 10.96 6.19
C LEU A 70 11.23 10.78 6.70
N ASP A 71 10.46 11.85 6.78
CA ASP A 71 9.03 11.79 7.12
C ASP A 71 8.24 10.97 6.06
N GLY A 72 8.59 11.13 4.77
CA GLY A 72 8.03 10.34 3.68
C GLY A 72 8.40 8.85 3.77
N ILE A 73 9.64 8.54 4.18
CA ILE A 73 10.12 7.18 4.41
C ILE A 73 9.39 6.55 5.60
N ALA A 74 9.25 7.28 6.72
CA ALA A 74 8.50 6.80 7.88
C ALA A 74 7.04 6.45 7.53
N LYS A 75 6.37 7.30 6.75
CA LYS A 75 5.03 7.01 6.23
C LYS A 75 5.02 5.81 5.28
N ALA A 76 6.07 5.59 4.50
CA ALA A 76 6.14 4.46 3.59
C ALA A 76 6.23 3.11 4.32
N LYS A 77 6.72 3.06 5.56
CA LYS A 77 6.71 1.84 6.38
C LYS A 77 5.29 1.37 6.77
N THR A 78 4.33 2.28 6.81
CA THR A 78 2.94 2.01 7.21
C THR A 78 1.99 1.83 6.04
N VAL A 79 2.49 1.78 4.80
CA VAL A 79 1.62 1.53 3.64
C VAL A 79 1.12 0.09 3.66
N SER A 80 -0.08 -0.12 3.11
CA SER A 80 -0.70 -1.44 3.03
C SER A 80 0.12 -2.42 2.16
N PHE A 81 -0.01 -3.69 2.44
CA PHE A 81 0.70 -4.77 1.75
C PHE A 81 0.54 -4.74 0.22
N ASP A 82 -0.65 -4.43 -0.29
CA ASP A 82 -0.89 -4.29 -1.72
C ASP A 82 -0.05 -3.18 -2.38
N ARG A 83 0.19 -2.09 -1.64
CA ARG A 83 1.07 -1.00 -2.11
C ARG A 83 2.54 -1.38 -2.06
N LEU A 84 2.94 -2.13 -1.04
CA LEU A 84 4.29 -2.68 -0.97
C LEU A 84 4.52 -3.66 -2.11
N LEU A 85 3.60 -4.59 -2.35
CA LEU A 85 3.68 -5.56 -3.44
C LEU A 85 3.81 -4.89 -4.81
N PHE A 86 3.04 -3.82 -5.05
CA PHE A 86 3.19 -3.00 -6.26
C PHE A 86 4.57 -2.35 -6.36
N ALA A 87 5.11 -1.85 -5.24
CA ALA A 87 6.41 -1.16 -5.19
C ALA A 87 7.61 -2.09 -5.44
N LEU A 88 7.46 -3.41 -5.25
CA LEU A 88 8.50 -4.40 -5.59
C LEU A 88 8.80 -4.47 -7.09
N GLY A 89 7.93 -3.94 -7.93
CA GLY A 89 8.17 -3.85 -9.37
C GLY A 89 8.14 -5.19 -10.12
N ILE A 90 7.40 -6.18 -9.61
CA ILE A 90 7.24 -7.48 -10.27
C ILE A 90 6.65 -7.24 -11.68
N ARG A 91 7.33 -7.78 -12.69
CA ARG A 91 6.93 -7.57 -14.09
C ARG A 91 5.48 -8.00 -14.31
N PHE A 92 4.70 -7.20 -15.03
CA PHE A 92 3.26 -7.37 -15.30
C PHE A 92 2.34 -7.23 -14.07
N VAL A 93 2.87 -7.03 -12.87
CA VAL A 93 2.08 -6.79 -11.67
C VAL A 93 1.92 -5.28 -11.45
N GLY A 94 0.91 -4.70 -12.09
CA GLY A 94 0.51 -3.30 -11.85
C GLY A 94 -0.30 -3.15 -10.56
N LYS A 95 -0.67 -1.91 -10.24
CA LYS A 95 -1.38 -1.55 -9.00
C LYS A 95 -2.65 -2.38 -8.74
N VAL A 96 -3.46 -2.63 -9.78
CA VAL A 96 -4.69 -3.43 -9.66
C VAL A 96 -4.35 -4.88 -9.36
N MET A 97 -3.41 -5.47 -10.09
CA MET A 97 -3.00 -6.84 -9.92
C MET A 97 -2.33 -7.08 -8.57
N ALA A 98 -1.47 -6.17 -8.10
CA ALA A 98 -0.89 -6.23 -6.76
C ALA A 98 -1.98 -6.26 -5.67
N LYS A 99 -3.05 -5.46 -5.82
CA LYS A 99 -4.19 -5.47 -4.90
C LYS A 99 -4.94 -6.80 -4.95
N THR A 100 -5.15 -7.38 -6.13
CA THR A 100 -5.84 -8.67 -6.29
C THR A 100 -5.02 -9.80 -5.65
N LEU A 101 -3.72 -9.87 -5.94
CA LEU A 101 -2.82 -10.86 -5.35
C LEU A 101 -2.73 -10.72 -3.81
N ALA A 102 -2.56 -9.49 -3.31
CA ALA A 102 -2.49 -9.23 -1.87
C ALA A 102 -3.78 -9.65 -1.13
N ARG A 103 -4.95 -9.45 -1.74
CA ARG A 103 -6.24 -9.88 -1.18
C ARG A 103 -6.40 -11.40 -1.16
N HIS A 104 -5.91 -12.09 -2.18
CA HIS A 104 -6.00 -13.53 -2.29
C HIS A 104 -5.06 -14.23 -1.31
N PHE A 105 -3.77 -13.90 -1.36
CA PHE A 105 -2.74 -14.57 -0.56
C PHE A 105 -2.58 -14.03 0.85
N LYS A 106 -3.06 -12.81 1.13
CA LYS A 106 -3.04 -12.15 2.44
C LYS A 106 -1.65 -11.79 2.97
N THR A 107 -0.64 -12.62 2.76
CA THR A 107 0.73 -12.42 3.26
C THR A 107 1.76 -12.58 2.15
N MET A 108 2.93 -11.97 2.35
CA MET A 108 4.08 -12.11 1.45
C MET A 108 4.56 -13.57 1.37
N ASP A 109 4.58 -14.26 2.52
CA ASP A 109 5.01 -15.67 2.57
C ASP A 109 4.06 -16.58 1.80
N ALA A 110 2.75 -16.41 1.97
CA ALA A 110 1.76 -17.18 1.23
C ALA A 110 1.87 -16.96 -0.29
N LEU A 111 2.16 -15.74 -0.73
CA LEU A 111 2.38 -15.45 -2.16
C LEU A 111 3.71 -16.04 -2.67
N ARG A 112 4.78 -15.99 -1.88
CA ARG A 112 6.10 -16.56 -2.21
C ARG A 112 6.02 -18.08 -2.37
N ASP A 113 5.31 -18.75 -1.46
CA ASP A 113 5.25 -20.21 -1.37
C ASP A 113 4.14 -20.81 -2.25
N ALA A 114 3.36 -19.99 -2.95
CA ALA A 114 2.28 -20.41 -3.83
C ALA A 114 2.81 -21.11 -5.10
N SER A 115 2.10 -22.15 -5.52
CA SER A 115 2.39 -22.82 -6.79
C SER A 115 1.93 -21.98 -8.00
N LEU A 116 2.38 -22.37 -9.20
CA LEU A 116 1.93 -21.74 -10.44
C LEU A 116 0.40 -21.84 -10.58
N GLU A 117 -0.13 -23.03 -10.27
CA GLU A 117 -1.56 -23.34 -10.33
C GLU A 117 -2.38 -22.45 -9.38
N ASP A 118 -1.89 -22.25 -8.15
CA ASP A 118 -2.56 -21.40 -7.16
C ASP A 118 -2.63 -19.94 -7.64
N ILE A 119 -1.53 -19.45 -8.24
CA ILE A 119 -1.48 -18.06 -8.72
C ILE A 119 -2.38 -17.87 -9.94
N ILE A 120 -2.48 -18.83 -10.84
CA ILE A 120 -3.35 -18.77 -12.02
C ILE A 120 -4.84 -18.76 -11.63
N GLN A 121 -5.23 -19.35 -10.51
CA GLN A 121 -6.61 -19.33 -10.04
C GLN A 121 -7.09 -17.95 -9.58
N VAL A 122 -6.17 -17.01 -9.37
CA VAL A 122 -6.52 -15.63 -9.02
C VAL A 122 -7.18 -14.93 -10.19
N GLU A 123 -8.33 -14.31 -9.96
CA GLU A 123 -9.09 -13.60 -11.01
C GLU A 123 -8.22 -12.58 -11.77
N GLY A 124 -8.17 -12.72 -13.08
CA GLY A 124 -7.40 -11.84 -13.98
C GLY A 124 -5.90 -12.16 -14.06
N VAL A 125 -5.43 -13.22 -13.42
CA VAL A 125 -4.04 -13.70 -13.51
C VAL A 125 -3.95 -14.78 -14.59
N GLY A 126 -3.20 -14.49 -15.65
CA GLY A 126 -2.82 -15.49 -16.66
C GLY A 126 -1.45 -16.08 -16.34
N GLU A 127 -1.10 -17.14 -17.08
CA GLU A 127 0.17 -17.87 -16.94
C GLU A 127 1.41 -16.94 -16.99
N THR A 128 1.42 -15.94 -17.87
CA THR A 128 2.52 -14.98 -17.99
C THR A 128 2.75 -14.17 -16.71
N ILE A 129 1.67 -13.75 -16.04
CA ILE A 129 1.76 -13.01 -14.77
C ILE A 129 2.22 -13.94 -13.67
N ALA A 130 1.62 -15.15 -13.57
CA ALA A 130 1.96 -16.16 -12.58
C ALA A 130 3.44 -16.55 -12.67
N GLN A 131 3.93 -16.82 -13.89
CA GLN A 131 5.34 -17.15 -14.13
C GLN A 131 6.27 -15.98 -13.74
N SER A 132 5.85 -14.74 -13.96
CA SER A 132 6.62 -13.57 -13.56
C SER A 132 6.70 -13.43 -12.04
N VAL A 133 5.63 -13.73 -11.31
CA VAL A 133 5.61 -13.74 -9.85
C VAL A 133 6.56 -14.82 -9.31
N ILE A 134 6.46 -16.05 -9.82
CA ILE A 134 7.35 -17.15 -9.40
C ILE A 134 8.81 -16.82 -9.67
N SER A 135 9.12 -16.34 -10.88
CA SER A 135 10.50 -15.97 -11.25
C SER A 135 11.06 -14.87 -10.34
N TYR A 136 10.23 -13.93 -9.92
CA TYR A 136 10.63 -12.89 -8.97
C TYR A 136 11.10 -13.48 -7.62
N PHE A 137 10.32 -14.41 -7.06
CA PHE A 137 10.66 -15.05 -5.78
C PHE A 137 11.73 -16.14 -5.88
N GLN A 138 12.11 -16.57 -7.08
CA GLN A 138 13.26 -17.46 -7.30
C GLN A 138 14.60 -16.72 -7.32
N HIS A 139 14.60 -15.40 -7.47
CA HIS A 139 15.82 -14.61 -7.54
C HIS A 139 16.36 -14.31 -6.13
N PRO A 140 17.61 -14.69 -5.79
CA PRO A 140 18.15 -14.54 -4.44
C PRO A 140 18.15 -13.08 -3.94
N ASP A 141 18.49 -12.12 -4.82
CA ASP A 141 18.52 -10.70 -4.44
C ASP A 141 17.14 -10.17 -4.06
N ASN A 142 16.07 -10.64 -4.73
CA ASN A 142 14.70 -10.27 -4.39
C ASN A 142 14.27 -10.86 -3.04
N LEU A 143 14.67 -12.10 -2.73
CA LEU A 143 14.41 -12.71 -1.43
C LEU A 143 15.14 -11.95 -0.33
N SER A 144 16.42 -11.62 -0.54
CA SER A 144 17.20 -10.80 0.41
C SER A 144 16.57 -9.43 0.64
N LEU A 145 16.10 -8.78 -0.43
CA LEU A 145 15.38 -7.50 -0.33
C LEU A 145 14.11 -7.62 0.53
N ILE A 146 13.30 -8.67 0.31
CA ILE A 146 12.07 -8.90 1.08
C ILE A 146 12.39 -9.14 2.55
N GLU A 147 13.44 -9.92 2.86
CA GLU A 147 13.87 -10.16 4.23
C GLU A 147 14.31 -8.86 4.91
N ASP A 148 15.12 -8.05 4.26
CA ASP A 148 15.54 -6.72 4.73
C ASP A 148 14.33 -5.82 5.03
N LEU A 149 13.38 -5.74 4.09
CA LEU A 149 12.17 -4.93 4.26
C LEU A 149 11.28 -5.43 5.41
N THR A 150 11.25 -6.75 5.63
CA THR A 150 10.56 -7.37 6.77
C THR A 150 11.19 -6.97 8.10
N GLN A 151 12.52 -7.07 8.20
CA GLN A 151 13.28 -6.67 9.39
C GLN A 151 13.15 -5.16 9.68
N LEU A 152 12.98 -4.35 8.65
CA LEU A 152 12.76 -2.90 8.74
C LEU A 152 11.31 -2.52 9.13
N GLY A 153 10.45 -3.52 9.31
CA GLY A 153 9.09 -3.35 9.83
C GLY A 153 8.05 -2.88 8.81
N LEU A 154 8.27 -3.16 7.51
CA LEU A 154 7.26 -2.89 6.49
C LEU A 154 6.10 -3.90 6.59
N GLN A 155 4.92 -3.51 6.10
CA GLN A 155 3.70 -4.32 6.19
C GLN A 155 3.74 -5.47 5.18
N MET A 156 4.08 -6.68 5.63
CA MET A 156 4.18 -7.90 4.79
C MET A 156 2.88 -8.69 4.72
N SER A 157 1.81 -8.19 5.31
CA SER A 157 0.49 -8.82 5.30
C SER A 157 -0.62 -7.78 5.15
N MET A 158 -1.73 -8.22 4.57
CA MET A 158 -2.98 -7.49 4.74
C MET A 158 -3.36 -7.56 6.22
N PRO A 159 -3.83 -6.48 6.82
CA PRO A 159 -4.45 -6.60 8.13
C PRO A 159 -5.51 -7.69 8.01
N ASP A 160 -5.56 -8.60 8.98
CA ASP A 160 -6.72 -9.44 9.12
C ASP A 160 -7.90 -8.48 9.17
N GLN A 161 -8.67 -8.46 8.08
CA GLN A 161 -10.01 -7.95 8.20
C GLN A 161 -10.67 -8.94 9.13
N GLU A 162 -10.68 -8.65 10.43
CA GLU A 162 -11.68 -9.24 11.30
C GLU A 162 -12.97 -9.07 10.52
N GLN A 163 -13.54 -10.18 10.11
CA GLN A 163 -14.92 -10.16 9.62
C GLN A 163 -15.73 -9.72 10.82
N VAL A 164 -15.92 -8.42 10.94
CA VAL A 164 -16.67 -7.80 12.03
C VAL A 164 -18.13 -8.29 11.97
N GLY A 165 -18.54 -8.80 10.79
CA GLY A 165 -19.84 -9.39 10.60
C GLY A 165 -20.05 -9.91 9.16
N ASN A 166 -21.10 -10.70 8.99
CA ASN A 166 -21.55 -11.23 7.70
C ASN A 166 -22.79 -10.48 7.15
N ALA A 167 -23.08 -9.31 7.68
CA ALA A 167 -24.31 -8.57 7.37
C ALA A 167 -24.45 -8.16 5.90
N LEU A 168 -23.32 -8.08 5.17
CA LEU A 168 -23.27 -7.66 3.78
C LEU A 168 -22.77 -8.73 2.81
N VAL A 169 -22.73 -10.00 3.25
CA VAL A 169 -22.36 -11.12 2.37
C VAL A 169 -23.24 -11.13 1.13
N ASP A 170 -22.65 -11.36 -0.04
CA ASP A 170 -23.29 -11.34 -1.35
C ASP A 170 -23.94 -10.02 -1.78
N LYS A 171 -23.76 -8.93 -1.03
CA LYS A 171 -24.24 -7.60 -1.41
C LYS A 171 -23.20 -6.88 -2.28
N SER A 172 -23.65 -6.36 -3.42
CA SER A 172 -22.87 -5.46 -4.29
C SER A 172 -23.35 -4.04 -4.06
N ILE A 173 -22.48 -3.17 -3.54
CA ILE A 173 -22.84 -1.85 -3.02
C ILE A 173 -22.08 -0.77 -3.78
N VAL A 174 -22.80 0.26 -4.22
CA VAL A 174 -22.21 1.49 -4.80
C VAL A 174 -22.19 2.57 -3.74
N ILE A 175 -21.05 3.23 -3.54
CA ILE A 175 -20.93 4.38 -2.62
C ILE A 175 -21.05 5.68 -3.43
N SER A 176 -21.95 6.58 -3.04
CA SER A 176 -22.16 7.85 -3.72
C SER A 176 -22.58 8.97 -2.78
N GLY A 177 -22.03 10.17 -2.98
CA GLY A 177 -22.27 11.33 -2.13
C GLY A 177 -21.13 11.65 -1.20
N THR A 178 -21.36 12.60 -0.30
CA THR A 178 -20.49 12.97 0.82
C THR A 178 -21.07 12.42 2.11
N PHE A 179 -20.23 12.04 3.05
CA PHE A 179 -20.63 11.39 4.30
C PHE A 179 -20.10 12.18 5.49
N ASN A 180 -20.79 12.10 6.61
CA ASN A 180 -20.48 12.89 7.80
C ASN A 180 -19.69 12.10 8.85
N ARG A 181 -19.87 10.77 8.92
CA ARG A 181 -19.26 9.92 9.95
C ARG A 181 -17.96 9.27 9.48
N HIS A 182 -17.93 8.77 8.25
CA HIS A 182 -16.77 8.10 7.68
C HIS A 182 -16.47 8.65 6.27
N SER A 183 -15.20 8.60 5.90
CA SER A 183 -14.81 8.88 4.53
C SER A 183 -15.27 7.77 3.58
N ARG A 184 -15.27 8.06 2.29
CA ARG A 184 -15.62 7.09 1.25
C ARG A 184 -14.74 5.83 1.26
N GLU A 185 -13.46 6.00 1.56
CA GLU A 185 -12.50 4.89 1.66
C GLU A 185 -12.75 4.05 2.92
N GLU A 186 -13.15 4.67 4.02
CA GLU A 186 -13.54 3.96 5.25
C GLU A 186 -14.82 3.15 5.03
N TYR A 187 -15.85 3.71 4.41
CA TYR A 187 -17.06 2.94 4.07
C TYR A 187 -16.78 1.77 3.15
N LYS A 188 -15.84 1.90 2.23
CA LYS A 188 -15.41 0.79 1.40
C LYS A 188 -14.78 -0.33 2.23
N SER A 189 -13.92 0.03 3.19
CA SER A 189 -13.31 -0.93 4.11
C SER A 189 -14.36 -1.60 5.01
N ILE A 190 -15.33 -0.85 5.52
CA ILE A 190 -16.45 -1.35 6.34
C ILE A 190 -17.30 -2.35 5.53
N ILE A 191 -17.67 -2.02 4.30
CA ILE A 191 -18.41 -2.92 3.41
C ILE A 191 -17.66 -4.24 3.21
N GLU A 192 -16.35 -4.15 2.92
CA GLU A 192 -15.50 -5.31 2.70
C GLU A 192 -15.32 -6.14 3.99
N ALA A 193 -15.20 -5.50 5.16
CA ALA A 193 -15.10 -6.16 6.47
C ALA A 193 -16.39 -6.93 6.86
N HIS A 194 -17.55 -6.52 6.34
CA HIS A 194 -18.84 -7.21 6.55
C HIS A 194 -19.22 -8.17 5.40
N GLY A 195 -18.25 -8.54 4.53
CA GLY A 195 -18.43 -9.50 3.45
C GLY A 195 -19.07 -8.95 2.17
N GLY A 196 -19.33 -7.65 2.09
CA GLY A 196 -19.89 -6.99 0.91
C GLY A 196 -18.85 -6.67 -0.18
N LYS A 197 -19.33 -6.39 -1.39
CA LYS A 197 -18.49 -5.95 -2.52
C LYS A 197 -18.78 -4.48 -2.84
N ASN A 198 -17.75 -3.63 -2.80
CA ASN A 198 -17.85 -2.28 -3.33
C ASN A 198 -17.68 -2.30 -4.85
N VAL A 199 -18.66 -1.77 -5.58
CA VAL A 199 -18.64 -1.66 -7.04
C VAL A 199 -18.73 -0.21 -7.49
N SER A 200 -18.03 0.13 -8.58
CA SER A 200 -17.94 1.51 -9.07
C SER A 200 -19.13 1.97 -9.91
N SER A 201 -19.89 1.03 -10.49
CA SER A 201 -20.99 1.31 -11.40
C SER A 201 -22.29 0.63 -10.98
N ILE A 202 -23.41 1.32 -11.20
CA ILE A 202 -24.76 0.82 -10.93
C ILE A 202 -25.17 -0.14 -12.07
N SER A 203 -25.60 -1.36 -11.70
CA SER A 203 -26.10 -2.37 -12.62
C SER A 203 -27.24 -3.17 -11.96
N LYS A 204 -27.91 -4.05 -12.70
CA LYS A 204 -28.94 -4.95 -12.15
C LYS A 204 -28.44 -5.87 -11.02
N LYS A 205 -27.10 -6.01 -10.87
CA LYS A 205 -26.48 -6.79 -9.80
C LYS A 205 -26.19 -5.95 -8.55
N THR A 206 -26.45 -4.64 -8.58
CA THR A 206 -26.25 -3.76 -7.44
C THR A 206 -27.37 -3.99 -6.42
N SER A 207 -27.01 -4.35 -5.20
CA SER A 207 -27.96 -4.62 -4.12
C SER A 207 -28.59 -3.35 -3.56
N PHE A 208 -27.78 -2.33 -3.35
CA PHE A 208 -28.21 -0.98 -2.96
C PHE A 208 -27.10 0.05 -3.20
N ILE A 209 -27.46 1.32 -3.10
CA ILE A 209 -26.52 2.42 -3.12
C ILE A 209 -26.44 3.02 -1.72
N LEU A 210 -25.22 3.01 -1.13
CA LEU A 210 -24.96 3.81 0.06
C LEU A 210 -24.88 5.28 -0.35
N ALA A 211 -25.92 6.02 0.01
CA ALA A 211 -26.16 7.38 -0.41
C ALA A 211 -25.82 8.34 0.72
N GLY A 212 -24.76 9.13 0.53
CA GLY A 212 -24.48 10.29 1.36
C GLY A 212 -25.19 11.55 0.85
N ASP A 213 -24.88 12.69 1.48
CA ASP A 213 -25.36 13.98 1.03
C ASP A 213 -24.90 14.26 -0.42
N SER A 214 -25.73 14.96 -1.17
CA SER A 214 -25.40 15.38 -2.55
C SER A 214 -25.15 14.24 -3.55
N ILE A 215 -25.93 13.16 -3.47
CA ILE A 215 -25.91 12.15 -4.54
C ILE A 215 -26.27 12.78 -5.88
N GLY A 216 -25.41 12.57 -6.90
CA GLY A 216 -25.62 13.16 -8.22
C GLY A 216 -26.91 12.67 -8.91
N PRO A 217 -27.63 13.57 -9.64
CA PRO A 217 -28.94 13.27 -10.26
C PRO A 217 -28.88 12.06 -11.18
N SER A 218 -27.84 11.92 -11.99
CA SER A 218 -27.66 10.80 -12.90
C SER A 218 -27.61 9.43 -12.20
N LYS A 219 -27.05 9.36 -10.98
CA LYS A 219 -27.02 8.10 -10.22
C LYS A 219 -28.39 7.81 -9.57
N ARG A 220 -29.09 8.83 -9.14
CA ARG A 220 -30.45 8.71 -8.59
C ARG A 220 -31.41 8.20 -9.67
N GLU A 221 -31.42 8.81 -10.85
CA GLU A 221 -32.25 8.36 -11.98
C GLU A 221 -31.94 6.91 -12.40
N LYS A 222 -30.66 6.54 -12.37
CA LYS A 222 -30.25 5.17 -12.73
C LYS A 222 -30.66 4.16 -11.67
N ALA A 223 -30.65 4.54 -10.40
CA ALA A 223 -31.15 3.71 -9.31
C ALA A 223 -32.67 3.47 -9.43
N GLU A 224 -33.44 4.54 -9.68
CA GLU A 224 -34.88 4.44 -9.91
C GLU A 224 -35.24 3.57 -11.12
N LYS A 225 -34.55 3.75 -12.25
CA LYS A 225 -34.77 2.93 -13.47
C LYS A 225 -34.48 1.45 -13.27
N LEU A 226 -33.62 1.07 -12.34
CA LEU A 226 -33.20 -0.30 -12.07
C LEU A 226 -33.82 -0.86 -10.78
N ASP A 227 -34.71 -0.09 -10.13
CA ASP A 227 -35.34 -0.42 -8.84
C ASP A 227 -34.33 -0.78 -7.74
N ILE A 228 -33.23 0.01 -7.66
CA ILE A 228 -32.16 -0.18 -6.70
C ILE A 228 -32.36 0.75 -5.52
N PRO A 229 -32.49 0.23 -4.28
CA PRO A 229 -32.72 1.06 -3.11
C PRO A 229 -31.55 1.98 -2.78
N LEU A 230 -31.87 3.20 -2.32
CA LEU A 230 -30.93 4.13 -1.74
C LEU A 230 -30.97 3.96 -0.22
N VAL A 231 -29.81 3.68 0.36
CA VAL A 231 -29.64 3.49 1.81
C VAL A 231 -28.79 4.65 2.33
N ASP A 232 -29.30 5.41 3.28
CA ASP A 232 -28.55 6.48 3.91
C ASP A 232 -27.48 5.96 4.89
N GLU A 233 -26.63 6.87 5.36
CA GLU A 233 -25.53 6.55 6.27
C GLU A 233 -25.99 5.89 7.58
N ILE A 234 -27.11 6.38 8.15
CA ILE A 234 -27.64 5.89 9.43
C ILE A 234 -28.23 4.48 9.25
N ALA A 235 -29.03 4.29 8.21
CA ALA A 235 -29.61 2.99 7.90
C ALA A 235 -28.54 1.93 7.58
N PHE A 236 -27.47 2.34 6.90
CA PHE A 236 -26.33 1.46 6.61
C PHE A 236 -25.61 1.01 7.90
N LEU A 237 -25.30 1.96 8.79
CA LEU A 237 -24.62 1.65 10.06
C LEU A 237 -25.48 0.72 10.94
N LYS A 238 -26.79 0.89 10.96
CA LYS A 238 -27.73 -0.03 11.63
C LYS A 238 -27.69 -1.44 11.01
N MET A 239 -27.60 -1.56 9.68
CA MET A 239 -27.51 -2.87 9.01
C MET A 239 -26.30 -3.68 9.44
N ILE A 240 -25.20 -3.02 9.78
CA ILE A 240 -23.94 -3.66 10.18
C ILE A 240 -23.77 -3.75 11.69
N GLY A 241 -24.77 -3.28 12.48
CA GLY A 241 -24.75 -3.35 13.93
C GLY A 241 -23.92 -2.25 14.62
N GLU A 242 -23.53 -1.21 13.90
CA GLU A 242 -22.90 0.00 14.46
C GLU A 242 -23.99 1.00 14.87
N GLU A 243 -24.64 0.75 16.00
CA GLU A 243 -25.56 1.72 16.63
C GLU A 243 -24.74 2.68 17.52
N ASN A 244 -24.67 3.96 17.09
CA ASN A 244 -24.42 5.11 17.97
C ASN A 244 -25.20 6.32 17.47
#